data_1e6c34a5a51225b7add4403ef805cc10
#
_entry.id   1e6c34a5a51225b7add4403ef805cc10
#
_cell.length_a   1.000
_cell.length_b   1.000
_cell.length_c   1.000
_cell.angle_alpha   90.00
_cell.angle_beta   90.00
_cell.angle_gamma   90.00
#
_symmetry.space_group_name_H-M   'P 1'
#
loop_
_entity.id
_entity.type
_entity.pdbx_description
1 polymer ?
#
loop_
_entity_poly.entity_id
_entity_poly.type
_entity_poly.pdbx_seq_one_letter_code
_entity_poly.pdbx_strand_id
1 'polypeptide(L)'
;METYQNNHPAGKRELVFFLLCVFCGLFLTNVTLFGGFHLGFAIGVILSVVCAAGYLMKNGRKKSPYALTILALCLVIAGSFARSDDAFVKFVMVCFLLVAIPLGLAILAGKNRRDPKAAASLADAGFVFFGLSFGELPASTKGLTKAFRESGTLGRKGGAVLLGLGFSVPVLLILIPLLMGADAAFEGLLDKLPAFDLAEFLGTVVFGTCLSFLLYTRGAALRFYEDAPRAPKDRKGLPALTLNTLLVSVVFVYCVYLVSQLAYFTGGFAGLLPEDYTLAEYARRGFFEMAALCAVNLGIMIFSLSLCRDTAPKSTRFLCLFIGLVTVFLVATASAKMLLYIGSYGLTRLRVLTQVIMVFLAVVTVLVSVWLFVPRLPYMKAVVLVALAMGAVVSWVDVDTFVARYNTHAYLSGKMEQIDMAHMGSLGDGAIPYIDQLAKEAEDPMVRQMAEDLVTHHGYHKAEDWRSWNYVNHKAQKYAPEEIIRDGVAVEISPDSRGRSLYLVVGMEGVTEIEVSTPTTSGGCIHADGSPLKKGEKLWLEQADSLAGVSIIARDKYGEILWMMDFPKNEDSEHYVIDDWIVVIE
;
A
#
# COMPACT_ATOMS: atom_id res chain seq x y z
N MET A 1 -5.64 41.82 13.12
CA MET A 1 -5.22 40.67 12.26
C MET A 1 -4.96 41.26 10.88
N GLU A 2 -3.74 41.70 10.62
CA GLU A 2 -3.35 42.11 9.28
C GLU A 2 -3.30 40.85 8.41
N THR A 3 -4.21 40.78 7.45
CA THR A 3 -4.22 39.80 6.40
C THR A 3 -2.97 40.06 5.54
N TYR A 4 -1.91 39.28 5.78
CA TYR A 4 -0.80 39.19 4.87
C TYR A 4 -1.36 38.68 3.52
N GLN A 5 -1.57 39.58 2.58
CA GLN A 5 -1.95 39.24 1.23
C GLN A 5 -0.70 38.64 0.58
N ASN A 6 -0.60 37.31 0.58
CA ASN A 6 0.40 36.60 -0.20
C ASN A 6 0.12 36.89 -1.69
N ASN A 7 0.82 37.87 -2.26
CA ASN A 7 0.80 38.09 -3.69
C ASN A 7 1.59 36.96 -4.36
N HIS A 8 0.88 36.01 -4.95
CA HIS A 8 1.51 35.02 -5.82
C HIS A 8 1.72 35.65 -7.22
N PRO A 9 2.96 36.07 -7.56
CA PRO A 9 3.23 36.64 -8.87
C PRO A 9 3.05 35.53 -9.92
N ALA A 10 2.27 35.83 -10.93
CA ALA A 10 1.90 34.88 -11.94
C ALA A 10 2.65 35.21 -13.24
N GLY A 11 3.34 34.21 -13.79
CA GLY A 11 4.07 34.28 -15.04
C GLY A 11 3.90 33.01 -15.86
N LYS A 12 4.55 32.96 -17.03
CA LYS A 12 4.54 31.77 -17.93
C LYS A 12 4.94 30.48 -17.22
N ARG A 13 5.84 30.57 -16.22
CA ARG A 13 6.33 29.43 -15.46
C ARG A 13 5.25 28.81 -14.56
N GLU A 14 4.47 29.64 -13.91
CA GLU A 14 3.36 29.24 -13.05
C GLU A 14 2.27 28.56 -13.87
N LEU A 15 2.02 29.06 -15.07
CA LEU A 15 1.06 28.48 -16.01
C LEU A 15 1.52 27.09 -16.47
N VAL A 16 2.80 26.94 -16.85
CA VAL A 16 3.38 25.63 -17.24
C VAL A 16 3.29 24.66 -16.07
N PHE A 17 3.63 25.11 -14.86
CA PHE A 17 3.55 24.25 -13.67
C PHE A 17 2.10 23.82 -13.36
N PHE A 18 1.13 24.74 -13.54
CA PHE A 18 -0.30 24.40 -13.40
C PHE A 18 -0.72 23.32 -14.40
N LEU A 19 -0.35 23.45 -15.67
CA LEU A 19 -0.67 22.44 -16.68
C LEU A 19 -0.04 21.09 -16.37
N LEU A 20 1.20 21.07 -15.87
CA LEU A 20 1.84 19.85 -15.40
C LEU A 20 1.10 19.25 -14.19
N CYS A 21 0.63 20.09 -13.25
CA CYS A 21 -0.18 19.62 -12.13
C CYS A 21 -1.54 19.06 -12.58
N VAL A 22 -2.15 19.64 -13.60
CA VAL A 22 -3.40 19.10 -14.21
C VAL A 22 -3.14 17.74 -14.81
N PHE A 23 -2.08 17.58 -15.59
CA PHE A 23 -1.69 16.29 -16.12
C PHE A 23 -1.40 15.27 -15.01
N CYS A 24 -0.56 15.61 -14.03
CA CYS A 24 -0.22 14.72 -12.92
C CYS A 24 -1.44 14.37 -12.06
N GLY A 25 -2.34 15.33 -11.80
CA GLY A 25 -3.52 15.10 -10.98
C GLY A 25 -4.54 14.19 -11.66
N LEU A 26 -4.84 14.42 -12.93
CA LEU A 26 -5.73 13.54 -13.72
C LEU A 26 -5.11 12.15 -13.87
N PHE A 27 -3.83 12.08 -14.26
CA PHE A 27 -3.12 10.81 -14.44
C PHE A 27 -3.06 10.01 -13.14
N LEU A 28 -2.58 10.61 -12.02
CA LEU A 28 -2.47 9.92 -10.74
C LEU A 28 -3.82 9.45 -10.21
N THR A 29 -4.88 10.24 -10.41
CA THR A 29 -6.23 9.86 -10.02
C THR A 29 -6.73 8.67 -10.84
N ASN A 30 -6.60 8.73 -12.17
CA ASN A 30 -7.01 7.64 -13.05
C ASN A 30 -6.32 6.32 -12.69
N VAL A 31 -4.98 6.32 -12.64
CA VAL A 31 -4.22 5.11 -12.33
C VAL A 31 -4.43 4.58 -10.91
N THR A 32 -4.83 5.44 -9.95
CA THR A 32 -5.06 5.02 -8.56
C THR A 32 -6.47 4.47 -8.38
N LEU A 33 -7.49 5.12 -8.93
CA LEU A 33 -8.88 4.69 -8.77
C LEU A 33 -9.20 3.42 -9.57
N PHE A 34 -8.65 3.29 -10.76
CA PHE A 34 -9.00 2.22 -11.71
C PHE A 34 -7.86 1.21 -11.95
N GLY A 35 -6.62 1.54 -11.61
CA GLY A 35 -5.47 0.64 -11.67
C GLY A 35 -4.94 0.20 -10.31
N GLY A 36 -5.44 0.77 -9.21
CA GLY A 36 -4.96 0.47 -7.87
C GLY A 36 -3.54 0.95 -7.58
N PHE A 37 -2.95 0.42 -6.50
CA PHE A 37 -1.60 0.77 -6.07
C PHE A 37 -0.54 -0.12 -6.72
N HIS A 38 -0.37 -0.02 -8.04
CA HIS A 38 0.52 -0.82 -8.86
C HIS A 38 1.43 0.06 -9.74
N LEU A 39 1.83 -0.41 -10.93
CA LEU A 39 2.74 0.31 -11.85
C LEU A 39 2.25 1.72 -12.18
N GLY A 40 0.97 1.88 -12.47
CA GLY A 40 0.39 3.19 -12.79
C GLY A 40 0.57 4.19 -11.65
N PHE A 41 0.26 3.79 -10.41
CA PHE A 41 0.47 4.61 -9.22
C PHE A 41 1.94 5.00 -9.03
N ALA A 42 2.87 4.03 -9.20
CA ALA A 42 4.31 4.29 -9.12
C ALA A 42 4.73 5.41 -10.09
N ILE A 43 4.33 5.31 -11.35
CA ILE A 43 4.63 6.32 -12.39
C ILE A 43 4.00 7.67 -12.00
N GLY A 44 2.74 7.69 -11.57
CA GLY A 44 2.02 8.92 -11.19
C GLY A 44 2.68 9.67 -10.03
N VAL A 45 3.12 8.96 -8.98
CA VAL A 45 3.84 9.56 -7.86
C VAL A 45 5.21 10.08 -8.30
N ILE A 46 5.97 9.30 -9.07
CA ILE A 46 7.28 9.70 -9.59
C ILE A 46 7.16 10.98 -10.42
N LEU A 47 6.25 11.04 -11.37
CA LEU A 47 5.99 12.23 -12.19
C LEU A 47 5.64 13.44 -11.33
N SER A 48 4.73 13.28 -10.36
CA SER A 48 4.28 14.36 -9.48
C SER A 48 5.43 14.92 -8.64
N VAL A 49 6.27 14.05 -8.06
CA VAL A 49 7.44 14.46 -7.27
C VAL A 49 8.49 15.16 -8.13
N VAL A 50 8.80 14.61 -9.31
CA VAL A 50 9.78 15.20 -10.24
C VAL A 50 9.31 16.57 -10.75
N CYS A 51 8.04 16.73 -11.11
CA CYS A 51 7.46 18.00 -11.52
C CYS A 51 7.53 19.05 -10.39
N ALA A 52 7.13 18.68 -9.17
CA ALA A 52 7.17 19.59 -8.03
C ALA A 52 8.59 19.99 -7.65
N ALA A 53 9.51 19.02 -7.57
CA ALA A 53 10.92 19.29 -7.28
C ALA A 53 11.57 20.15 -8.38
N GLY A 54 11.34 19.85 -9.65
CA GLY A 54 11.85 20.61 -10.79
C GLY A 54 11.35 22.08 -10.81
N TYR A 55 10.07 22.28 -10.42
CA TYR A 55 9.51 23.62 -10.26
C TYR A 55 10.20 24.40 -9.13
N LEU A 56 10.47 23.77 -7.99
CA LEU A 56 11.11 24.41 -6.84
C LEU A 56 12.62 24.64 -7.04
N MET A 57 13.34 23.74 -7.72
CA MET A 57 14.79 23.83 -7.92
C MET A 57 15.22 25.02 -8.79
N LYS A 58 14.38 25.53 -9.67
CA LYS A 58 14.70 26.68 -10.54
C LYS A 58 14.78 28.04 -9.83
N ASN A 59 14.70 28.10 -8.50
CA ASN A 59 14.67 29.35 -7.73
C ASN A 59 16.06 29.90 -7.33
N GLY A 60 17.18 29.37 -7.84
CA GLY A 60 18.53 29.88 -7.54
C GLY A 60 19.03 29.62 -6.11
N ARG A 61 18.24 28.99 -5.24
CA ARG A 61 18.65 28.64 -3.86
C ARG A 61 19.61 27.46 -3.85
N LYS A 62 20.53 27.42 -2.87
CA LYS A 62 21.41 26.26 -2.65
C LYS A 62 20.56 25.01 -2.42
N LYS A 63 20.79 24.00 -3.23
CA LYS A 63 20.08 22.71 -3.14
C LYS A 63 20.48 22.02 -1.83
N SER A 64 19.50 21.67 -1.01
CA SER A 64 19.72 20.86 0.19
C SER A 64 19.95 19.38 -0.20
N PRO A 65 21.15 18.82 0.03
CA PRO A 65 21.40 17.41 -0.27
C PRO A 65 20.45 16.49 0.52
N TYR A 66 20.13 16.86 1.75
CA TYR A 66 19.19 16.12 2.60
C TYR A 66 17.78 16.04 1.99
N ALA A 67 17.25 17.15 1.45
CA ALA A 67 15.96 17.15 0.77
C ALA A 67 15.98 16.25 -0.47
N LEU A 68 17.05 16.32 -1.26
CA LEU A 68 17.20 15.49 -2.45
C LEU A 68 17.28 14.00 -2.10
N THR A 69 17.97 13.62 -1.02
CA THR A 69 18.04 12.23 -0.54
C THR A 69 16.67 11.74 -0.08
N ILE A 70 15.88 12.56 0.66
CA ILE A 70 14.50 12.19 1.03
C ILE A 70 13.67 11.93 -0.23
N LEU A 71 13.67 12.86 -1.19
CA LEU A 71 12.87 12.71 -2.41
C LEU A 71 13.35 11.52 -3.25
N ALA A 72 14.67 11.27 -3.34
CA ALA A 72 15.20 10.09 -4.02
C ALA A 72 14.70 8.78 -3.37
N LEU A 73 14.71 8.68 -2.04
CA LEU A 73 14.17 7.52 -1.32
C LEU A 73 12.65 7.40 -1.54
N CYS A 74 11.91 8.51 -1.59
CA CYS A 74 10.49 8.47 -1.95
C CYS A 74 10.26 7.93 -3.37
N LEU A 75 11.13 8.26 -4.35
CA LEU A 75 11.03 7.71 -5.70
C LEU A 75 11.32 6.20 -5.72
N VAL A 76 12.30 5.75 -4.91
CA VAL A 76 12.60 4.31 -4.75
C VAL A 76 11.38 3.58 -4.14
N ILE A 77 10.80 4.13 -3.06
CA ILE A 77 9.58 3.56 -2.44
C ILE A 77 8.41 3.56 -3.44
N ALA A 78 8.21 4.64 -4.20
CA ALA A 78 7.17 4.68 -5.23
C ALA A 78 7.36 3.59 -6.30
N GLY A 79 8.60 3.33 -6.72
CA GLY A 79 8.92 2.27 -7.69
C GLY A 79 8.56 0.86 -7.19
N SER A 80 8.58 0.60 -5.88
CA SER A 80 8.26 -0.72 -5.32
C SER A 80 6.80 -1.15 -5.50
N PHE A 81 5.88 -0.19 -5.73
CA PHE A 81 4.47 -0.51 -6.02
C PHE A 81 4.27 -1.30 -7.33
N ALA A 82 5.22 -1.17 -8.26
CA ALA A 82 5.22 -2.00 -9.47
C ALA A 82 5.74 -3.42 -9.24
N ARG A 83 6.27 -3.72 -8.05
CA ARG A 83 6.89 -5.01 -7.75
C ARG A 83 6.06 -5.90 -6.84
N SER A 84 5.66 -5.39 -5.69
CA SER A 84 4.99 -6.13 -4.62
C SER A 84 3.47 -6.01 -4.70
N ASP A 85 2.76 -7.01 -4.18
CA ASP A 85 1.30 -6.97 -4.03
C ASP A 85 0.83 -6.98 -2.58
N ASP A 86 1.73 -6.95 -1.61
CA ASP A 86 1.38 -6.89 -0.18
C ASP A 86 0.63 -5.59 0.15
N ALA A 87 -0.69 -5.69 0.33
CA ALA A 87 -1.58 -4.56 0.61
C ALA A 87 -1.21 -3.80 1.89
N PHE A 88 -0.78 -4.51 2.94
CA PHE A 88 -0.39 -3.88 4.20
C PHE A 88 0.90 -3.06 4.05
N VAL A 89 1.91 -3.63 3.40
CA VAL A 89 3.17 -2.91 3.12
C VAL A 89 2.89 -1.71 2.22
N LYS A 90 2.07 -1.86 1.16
CA LYS A 90 1.64 -0.76 0.29
C LYS A 90 0.98 0.36 1.11
N PHE A 91 0.03 0.03 1.99
CA PHE A 91 -0.63 1.02 2.86
C PHE A 91 0.37 1.80 3.73
N VAL A 92 1.29 1.09 4.40
CA VAL A 92 2.34 1.73 5.21
C VAL A 92 3.22 2.63 4.35
N MET A 93 3.62 2.18 3.14
CA MET A 93 4.45 2.99 2.24
C MET A 93 3.71 4.22 1.72
N VAL A 94 2.41 4.16 1.46
CA VAL A 94 1.60 5.36 1.15
C VAL A 94 1.67 6.36 2.31
N CYS A 95 1.51 5.91 3.57
CA CYS A 95 1.65 6.79 4.74
C CYS A 95 3.05 7.42 4.83
N PHE A 96 4.11 6.65 4.54
CA PHE A 96 5.47 7.18 4.46
C PHE A 96 5.60 8.27 3.39
N LEU A 97 5.10 8.04 2.17
CA LEU A 97 5.14 9.00 1.07
C LEU A 97 4.35 10.28 1.39
N LEU A 98 3.17 10.15 2.03
CA LEU A 98 2.34 11.29 2.43
C LEU A 98 3.04 12.22 3.44
N VAL A 99 3.96 11.71 4.25
CA VAL A 99 4.76 12.50 5.19
C VAL A 99 6.07 12.97 4.56
N ALA A 100 6.80 12.07 3.89
CA ALA A 100 8.15 12.32 3.43
C ALA A 100 8.21 13.27 2.21
N ILE A 101 7.26 13.15 1.26
CA ILE A 101 7.24 14.03 0.08
C ILE A 101 7.01 15.50 0.49
N PRO A 102 5.98 15.86 1.28
CA PRO A 102 5.81 17.23 1.74
C PRO A 102 7.00 17.75 2.55
N LEU A 103 7.59 16.92 3.43
CA LEU A 103 8.78 17.27 4.19
C LEU A 103 9.97 17.56 3.27
N GLY A 104 10.26 16.68 2.31
CA GLY A 104 11.34 16.85 1.35
C GLY A 104 11.16 18.11 0.50
N LEU A 105 9.95 18.38 0.00
CA LEU A 105 9.63 19.57 -0.79
C LEU A 105 9.73 20.86 0.06
N ALA A 106 9.28 20.84 1.34
CA ALA A 106 9.42 21.97 2.25
C ALA A 106 10.88 22.35 2.49
N ILE A 107 11.73 21.36 2.75
CA ILE A 107 13.16 21.56 2.97
C ILE A 107 13.85 22.02 1.66
N LEU A 108 13.46 21.46 0.51
CA LEU A 108 13.98 21.87 -0.80
C LEU A 108 13.63 23.32 -1.11
N ALA A 109 12.42 23.74 -0.78
CA ALA A 109 11.94 25.13 -0.91
C ALA A 109 12.56 26.08 0.14
N GLY A 110 13.20 25.56 1.20
CA GLY A 110 13.68 26.35 2.33
C GLY A 110 12.56 26.99 3.14
N LYS A 111 11.38 26.36 3.16
CA LYS A 111 10.17 26.81 3.86
C LYS A 111 9.83 25.94 5.06
N ASN A 112 10.81 25.23 5.61
CA ASN A 112 10.66 24.51 6.87
C ASN A 112 10.53 25.53 8.04
N ARG A 113 9.45 25.41 8.81
CA ARG A 113 9.16 26.29 9.95
C ARG A 113 10.01 25.97 11.18
N ARG A 114 10.50 24.75 11.25
CA ARG A 114 11.26 24.19 12.36
C ARG A 114 12.64 23.74 11.87
N ASP A 115 13.59 23.71 12.80
CA ASP A 115 14.92 23.14 12.45
C ASP A 115 14.74 21.68 12.03
N PRO A 116 15.20 21.28 10.82
CA PRO A 116 15.16 19.89 10.38
C PRO A 116 15.91 18.92 11.29
N LYS A 117 16.71 19.42 12.22
CA LYS A 117 17.40 18.61 13.24
C LYS A 117 16.49 18.24 14.42
N ALA A 118 15.38 18.95 14.61
CA ALA A 118 14.45 18.74 15.71
C ALA A 118 13.32 17.78 15.34
N ALA A 119 12.85 16.94 16.27
CA ALA A 119 11.73 16.03 16.08
C ALA A 119 10.44 16.76 15.62
N ALA A 120 10.25 17.98 16.13
CA ALA A 120 9.11 18.83 15.76
C ALA A 120 9.07 19.19 14.25
N SER A 121 10.15 18.98 13.49
CA SER A 121 10.18 19.23 12.04
C SER A 121 9.23 18.30 11.25
N LEU A 122 8.89 17.13 11.79
CA LEU A 122 7.90 16.22 11.17
C LEU A 122 6.51 16.87 11.08
N ALA A 123 6.16 17.75 12.02
CA ALA A 123 4.89 18.48 11.94
C ALA A 123 4.86 19.51 10.78
N ASP A 124 6.01 19.85 10.19
CA ASP A 124 6.06 20.70 8.99
C ASP A 124 5.50 19.93 7.78
N ALA A 125 5.63 18.59 7.72
CA ALA A 125 5.00 17.77 6.70
C ALA A 125 3.46 17.91 6.72
N GLY A 126 2.85 17.81 7.90
CA GLY A 126 1.41 18.01 8.07
C GLY A 126 0.96 19.43 7.72
N PHE A 127 1.75 20.43 8.10
CA PHE A 127 1.47 21.82 7.72
C PHE A 127 1.54 22.04 6.20
N VAL A 128 2.53 21.45 5.52
CA VAL A 128 2.65 21.55 4.05
C VAL A 128 1.53 20.77 3.37
N PHE A 129 1.20 19.60 3.89
CA PHE A 129 0.17 18.73 3.31
C PHE A 129 -1.23 19.35 3.42
N PHE A 130 -1.64 19.77 4.62
CA PHE A 130 -2.97 20.32 4.88
C PHE A 130 -2.98 21.86 4.86
N GLY A 131 -2.13 22.49 5.65
CA GLY A 131 -2.16 23.93 5.86
C GLY A 131 -1.89 24.73 4.59
N LEU A 132 -0.83 24.41 3.86
CA LEU A 132 -0.52 25.12 2.61
C LEU A 132 -1.44 24.72 1.46
N SER A 133 -1.79 23.44 1.33
CA SER A 133 -2.64 22.99 0.22
C SER A 133 -4.04 23.59 0.27
N PHE A 134 -4.64 23.71 1.45
CA PHE A 134 -5.99 24.25 1.60
C PHE A 134 -5.99 25.74 1.97
N GLY A 135 -5.06 26.18 2.81
CA GLY A 135 -5.01 27.57 3.27
C GLY A 135 -4.65 28.58 2.19
N GLU A 136 -3.76 28.21 1.26
CA GLU A 136 -3.31 29.07 0.17
C GLU A 136 -4.11 28.89 -1.14
N LEU A 137 -5.17 28.09 -1.13
CA LEU A 137 -6.01 27.85 -2.31
C LEU A 137 -6.58 29.15 -2.91
N PRO A 138 -7.15 30.11 -2.09
CA PRO A 138 -7.66 31.37 -2.64
C PRO A 138 -6.57 32.27 -3.22
N ALA A 139 -5.37 32.30 -2.63
CA ALA A 139 -4.27 33.12 -3.13
C ALA A 139 -3.70 32.55 -4.43
N SER A 140 -3.56 31.23 -4.51
CA SER A 140 -3.07 30.51 -5.68
C SER A 140 -4.01 30.63 -6.87
N THR A 141 -5.33 30.53 -6.66
CA THR A 141 -6.33 30.68 -7.71
C THR A 141 -6.39 32.13 -8.24
N LYS A 142 -6.30 33.14 -7.36
CA LYS A 142 -6.17 34.57 -7.78
C LYS A 142 -4.89 34.79 -8.60
N GLY A 143 -3.77 34.24 -8.16
CA GLY A 143 -2.51 34.29 -8.90
C GLY A 143 -2.62 33.67 -10.29
N LEU A 144 -3.24 32.50 -10.37
CA LEU A 144 -3.44 31.77 -11.64
C LEU A 144 -4.35 32.55 -12.60
N THR A 145 -5.47 33.08 -12.13
CA THR A 145 -6.38 33.92 -12.97
C THR A 145 -5.68 35.16 -13.50
N LYS A 146 -4.79 35.77 -12.71
CA LYS A 146 -3.94 36.88 -13.14
C LYS A 146 -2.95 36.42 -14.23
N ALA A 147 -2.32 35.24 -14.08
CA ALA A 147 -1.41 34.66 -15.08
C ALA A 147 -2.09 34.48 -16.43
N PHE A 148 -3.29 33.94 -16.42
CA PHE A 148 -4.07 33.76 -17.65
C PHE A 148 -4.43 35.09 -18.31
N ARG A 149 -4.72 36.13 -17.53
CA ARG A 149 -5.02 37.47 -18.05
C ARG A 149 -3.80 38.15 -18.70
N GLU A 150 -2.62 37.99 -18.09
CA GLU A 150 -1.38 38.66 -18.52
C GLU A 150 -0.65 37.93 -19.67
N SER A 151 -0.95 36.65 -19.91
CA SER A 151 -0.29 35.83 -20.94
C SER A 151 -0.79 36.07 -22.38
N GLY A 152 -1.46 37.20 -22.64
CA GLY A 152 -1.91 37.61 -23.96
C GLY A 152 -3.21 36.94 -24.43
N THR A 153 -3.52 37.08 -25.71
CA THR A 153 -4.77 36.57 -26.30
C THR A 153 -4.87 35.02 -26.22
N LEU A 154 -3.78 34.31 -26.38
CA LEU A 154 -3.74 32.85 -26.29
C LEU A 154 -3.99 32.36 -24.88
N GLY A 155 -3.38 32.98 -23.86
CA GLY A 155 -3.60 32.63 -22.46
C GLY A 155 -5.02 32.97 -21.99
N ARG A 156 -5.58 34.09 -22.46
CA ARG A 156 -6.96 34.50 -22.15
C ARG A 156 -7.98 33.50 -22.71
N LYS A 157 -7.77 33.06 -23.96
CA LYS A 157 -8.60 32.02 -24.59
C LYS A 157 -8.44 30.67 -23.91
N GLY A 158 -7.20 30.25 -23.60
CA GLY A 158 -6.92 29.00 -22.87
C GLY A 158 -7.53 28.97 -21.48
N GLY A 159 -7.43 30.10 -20.71
CA GLY A 159 -8.08 30.23 -19.43
C GLY A 159 -9.61 30.17 -19.47
N ALA A 160 -10.21 30.77 -20.49
CA ALA A 160 -11.66 30.69 -20.71
C ALA A 160 -12.11 29.27 -21.08
N VAL A 161 -11.33 28.54 -21.90
CA VAL A 161 -11.59 27.14 -22.23
C VAL A 161 -11.48 26.24 -21.01
N LEU A 162 -10.42 26.41 -20.17
CA LEU A 162 -10.26 25.64 -18.95
C LEU A 162 -11.37 25.91 -17.92
N LEU A 163 -11.81 27.17 -17.79
CA LEU A 163 -12.97 27.51 -16.96
C LEU A 163 -14.26 26.90 -17.51
N GLY A 164 -14.46 26.95 -18.84
CA GLY A 164 -15.59 26.32 -19.50
C GLY A 164 -15.62 24.82 -19.28
N LEU A 165 -14.49 24.14 -19.44
CA LEU A 165 -14.34 22.70 -19.13
C LEU A 165 -14.61 22.42 -17.65
N GLY A 166 -14.10 23.25 -16.73
CA GLY A 166 -14.37 23.11 -15.28
C GLY A 166 -15.87 23.22 -14.93
N PHE A 167 -16.61 24.12 -15.58
CA PHE A 167 -18.07 24.23 -15.40
C PHE A 167 -18.84 23.16 -16.15
N SER A 168 -18.31 22.61 -17.26
CA SER A 168 -18.99 21.55 -18.01
C SER A 168 -19.02 20.23 -17.23
N VAL A 169 -18.01 19.96 -16.38
CA VAL A 169 -17.92 18.72 -15.60
C VAL A 169 -19.17 18.47 -14.74
N PRO A 170 -19.59 19.36 -13.81
CA PRO A 170 -20.78 19.13 -13.02
C PRO A 170 -22.07 19.08 -13.86
N VAL A 171 -22.10 19.79 -14.98
CA VAL A 171 -23.25 19.76 -15.90
C VAL A 171 -23.32 18.41 -16.60
N LEU A 172 -22.20 17.90 -17.12
CA LEU A 172 -22.13 16.60 -17.78
C LEU A 172 -22.40 15.45 -16.82
N LEU A 173 -21.94 15.56 -15.56
CA LEU A 173 -22.23 14.60 -14.49
C LEU A 173 -23.74 14.40 -14.25
N ILE A 174 -24.54 15.43 -14.47
CA ILE A 174 -25.99 15.37 -14.32
C ILE A 174 -26.64 14.99 -15.66
N LEU A 175 -26.16 15.58 -16.75
CA LEU A 175 -26.79 15.46 -18.07
C LEU A 175 -26.66 14.04 -18.66
N ILE A 176 -25.48 13.42 -18.57
CA ILE A 176 -25.22 12.13 -19.20
C ILE A 176 -26.07 11.01 -18.58
N PRO A 177 -26.13 10.82 -17.23
CA PRO A 177 -27.01 9.81 -16.63
C PRO A 177 -28.50 10.07 -16.90
N LEU A 178 -28.91 11.34 -16.97
CA LEU A 178 -30.30 11.67 -17.31
C LEU A 178 -30.64 11.31 -18.77
N LEU A 179 -29.70 11.51 -19.70
CA LEU A 179 -29.90 11.12 -21.11
C LEU A 179 -29.89 9.61 -21.28
N MET A 180 -29.01 8.88 -20.57
CA MET A 180 -29.00 7.41 -20.55
C MET A 180 -30.32 6.85 -20.02
N GLY A 181 -30.84 7.41 -18.93
CA GLY A 181 -32.15 6.99 -18.39
C GLY A 181 -33.36 7.42 -19.22
N ALA A 182 -33.21 8.41 -20.12
CA ALA A 182 -34.28 8.93 -20.95
C ALA A 182 -34.38 8.25 -22.34
N ASP A 183 -33.27 7.74 -22.87
CA ASP A 183 -33.21 7.19 -24.23
C ASP A 183 -32.27 5.99 -24.33
N ALA A 184 -32.84 4.79 -24.48
CA ALA A 184 -32.11 3.54 -24.66
C ALA A 184 -31.19 3.53 -25.91
N ALA A 185 -31.51 4.32 -26.96
CA ALA A 185 -30.63 4.44 -28.10
C ALA A 185 -29.36 5.23 -27.79
N PHE A 186 -29.43 6.21 -26.88
CA PHE A 186 -28.29 6.97 -26.41
C PHE A 186 -27.39 6.08 -25.51
N GLU A 187 -27.99 5.28 -24.61
CA GLU A 187 -27.30 4.28 -23.82
C GLU A 187 -26.55 3.29 -24.71
N GLY A 188 -27.23 2.65 -25.66
CA GLY A 188 -26.61 1.72 -26.61
C GLY A 188 -25.59 2.34 -27.55
N LEU A 189 -25.61 3.67 -27.76
CA LEU A 189 -24.57 4.38 -28.50
C LEU A 189 -23.29 4.54 -27.65
N LEU A 190 -23.45 4.81 -26.35
CA LEU A 190 -22.32 4.92 -25.42
C LEU A 190 -21.66 3.56 -25.19
N ASP A 191 -22.44 2.48 -25.08
CA ASP A 191 -21.94 1.11 -24.94
C ASP A 191 -21.17 0.63 -26.18
N LYS A 192 -21.49 1.16 -27.35
CA LYS A 192 -20.76 0.86 -28.61
C LYS A 192 -19.46 1.66 -28.78
N LEU A 193 -19.21 2.68 -27.93
CA LEU A 193 -17.94 3.37 -27.94
C LEU A 193 -16.88 2.46 -27.32
N PRO A 194 -15.94 1.88 -28.10
CA PRO A 194 -14.98 0.94 -27.55
C PRO A 194 -14.15 1.63 -26.47
N ALA A 195 -14.11 1.03 -25.30
CA ALA A 195 -13.30 1.44 -24.14
C ALA A 195 -13.65 2.79 -23.49
N PHE A 196 -14.87 3.34 -23.63
CA PHE A 196 -15.28 4.53 -22.90
C PHE A 196 -16.09 4.15 -21.65
N ASP A 197 -15.41 3.97 -20.52
CA ASP A 197 -16.07 3.86 -19.22
C ASP A 197 -16.41 5.28 -18.70
N LEU A 198 -17.71 5.58 -18.66
CA LEU A 198 -18.22 6.86 -18.17
C LEU A 198 -17.87 7.10 -16.71
N ALA A 199 -17.92 6.05 -15.86
CA ALA A 199 -17.59 6.16 -14.44
C ALA A 199 -16.10 6.44 -14.27
N GLU A 200 -15.24 5.78 -15.04
CA GLU A 200 -13.80 6.04 -15.09
C GLU A 200 -13.51 7.49 -15.50
N PHE A 201 -14.14 7.94 -16.60
CA PHE A 201 -13.95 9.31 -17.07
C PHE A 201 -14.40 10.34 -16.04
N LEU A 202 -15.61 10.23 -15.52
CA LEU A 202 -16.17 11.17 -14.55
C LEU A 202 -15.39 11.15 -13.23
N GLY A 203 -15.05 9.98 -12.71
CA GLY A 203 -14.23 9.83 -11.50
C GLY A 203 -12.86 10.49 -11.68
N THR A 204 -12.20 10.23 -12.81
CA THR A 204 -10.89 10.83 -13.14
C THR A 204 -10.98 12.35 -13.22
N VAL A 205 -11.99 12.90 -13.92
CA VAL A 205 -12.11 14.35 -14.10
C VAL A 205 -12.43 15.05 -12.77
N VAL A 206 -13.35 14.53 -11.97
CA VAL A 206 -13.76 15.16 -10.71
C VAL A 206 -12.62 15.13 -9.69
N PHE A 207 -12.17 13.93 -9.32
CA PHE A 207 -11.13 13.80 -8.28
C PHE A 207 -9.76 14.27 -8.79
N GLY A 208 -9.45 14.06 -10.07
CA GLY A 208 -8.20 14.50 -10.68
C GLY A 208 -8.09 16.01 -10.77
N THR A 209 -9.18 16.72 -11.08
CA THR A 209 -9.18 18.19 -11.04
C THR A 209 -8.95 18.71 -9.61
N CYS A 210 -9.62 18.16 -8.61
CA CYS A 210 -9.38 18.50 -7.21
C CYS A 210 -7.91 18.29 -6.80
N LEU A 211 -7.36 17.11 -7.13
CA LEU A 211 -5.96 16.79 -6.86
C LEU A 211 -5.00 17.74 -7.59
N SER A 212 -5.29 18.10 -8.82
CA SER A 212 -4.50 19.05 -9.62
C SER A 212 -4.36 20.42 -8.95
N PHE A 213 -5.48 20.94 -8.44
CA PHE A 213 -5.47 22.21 -7.70
C PHE A 213 -4.70 22.10 -6.39
N LEU A 214 -4.80 20.99 -5.66
CA LEU A 214 -4.04 20.77 -4.43
C LEU A 214 -2.53 20.67 -4.71
N LEU A 215 -2.12 19.96 -5.76
CA LEU A 215 -0.72 19.87 -6.18
C LEU A 215 -0.16 21.23 -6.60
N TYR A 216 -0.91 21.97 -7.40
CA TYR A 216 -0.53 23.32 -7.82
C TYR A 216 -0.41 24.27 -6.65
N THR A 217 -1.43 24.34 -5.78
CA THR A 217 -1.45 25.23 -4.61
C THR A 217 -0.30 24.94 -3.68
N ARG A 218 0.00 23.66 -3.41
CA ARG A 218 1.15 23.25 -2.59
C ARG A 218 2.47 23.72 -3.19
N GLY A 219 2.68 23.52 -4.48
CA GLY A 219 3.91 23.96 -5.16
C GLY A 219 4.05 25.48 -5.19
N ALA A 220 2.98 26.21 -5.51
CA ALA A 220 2.95 27.67 -5.53
C ALA A 220 3.17 28.23 -4.12
N ALA A 221 2.49 27.70 -3.11
CA ALA A 221 2.67 28.11 -1.73
C ALA A 221 4.10 27.86 -1.24
N LEU A 222 4.69 26.71 -1.49
CA LEU A 222 6.09 26.44 -1.13
C LEU A 222 7.06 27.40 -1.80
N ARG A 223 6.71 27.95 -2.95
CA ARG A 223 7.54 28.95 -3.64
C ARG A 223 7.35 30.36 -3.09
N PHE A 224 6.11 30.79 -2.85
CA PHE A 224 5.76 32.20 -2.62
C PHE A 224 5.32 32.50 -1.18
N TYR A 225 4.86 31.48 -0.41
CA TYR A 225 4.44 31.70 0.97
C TYR A 225 5.58 32.27 1.81
N GLU A 226 5.33 33.38 2.47
CA GLU A 226 6.23 33.97 3.43
C GLU A 226 5.64 33.81 4.83
N ASP A 227 6.36 33.08 5.70
CA ASP A 227 5.97 33.01 7.12
C ASP A 227 6.18 34.37 7.76
N ALA A 228 5.19 34.86 8.48
CA ALA A 228 5.39 35.98 9.39
C ALA A 228 6.53 35.63 10.38
N PRO A 229 7.48 36.53 10.61
CA PRO A 229 8.58 36.27 11.54
C PRO A 229 7.98 35.94 12.91
N ARG A 230 8.12 34.68 13.31
CA ARG A 230 7.72 34.25 14.66
C ARG A 230 8.80 34.67 15.61
N ALA A 231 8.44 35.50 16.57
CA ALA A 231 9.30 35.73 17.71
C ALA A 231 9.69 34.39 18.35
N PRO A 232 10.97 34.20 18.67
CA PRO A 232 11.39 32.98 19.36
C PRO A 232 10.56 32.84 20.63
N LYS A 233 9.70 31.81 20.70
CA LYS A 233 8.99 31.50 21.93
C LYS A 233 10.04 31.06 22.94
N ASP A 234 10.23 31.86 23.98
CA ASP A 234 10.97 31.43 25.17
C ASP A 234 10.30 30.16 25.71
N ARG A 235 10.90 29.04 25.41
CA ARG A 235 10.43 27.75 25.94
C ARG A 235 10.81 27.73 27.41
N LYS A 236 9.83 27.89 28.29
CA LYS A 236 10.00 27.59 29.71
C LYS A 236 10.30 26.11 29.86
N GLY A 237 11.58 25.73 29.83
CA GLY A 237 12.01 24.37 30.05
C GLY A 237 11.83 23.95 31.53
N LEU A 238 11.83 22.66 31.80
CA LEU A 238 11.79 22.12 33.14
C LEU A 238 13.18 22.23 33.81
N PRO A 239 13.25 22.43 35.14
CA PRO A 239 14.52 22.33 35.86
C PRO A 239 15.14 20.94 35.69
N ALA A 240 16.46 20.88 35.56
CA ALA A 240 17.18 19.60 35.41
C ALA A 240 16.93 18.64 36.59
N LEU A 241 16.72 19.20 37.80
CA LEU A 241 16.41 18.40 38.99
C LEU A 241 15.10 17.61 38.80
N THR A 242 14.03 18.24 38.30
CA THR A 242 12.75 17.57 38.05
C THR A 242 12.89 16.43 37.04
N LEU A 243 13.63 16.66 35.96
CA LEU A 243 13.89 15.65 34.93
C LEU A 243 14.75 14.51 35.47
N ASN A 244 15.78 14.83 36.26
CA ASN A 244 16.63 13.79 36.89
C ASN A 244 15.86 12.96 37.90
N THR A 245 14.93 13.53 38.67
CA THR A 245 14.06 12.76 39.58
C THR A 245 13.22 11.76 38.83
N LEU A 246 12.60 12.17 37.71
CA LEU A 246 11.87 11.25 36.83
C LEU A 246 12.78 10.14 36.29
N LEU A 247 13.94 10.50 35.74
CA LEU A 247 14.87 9.54 35.16
C LEU A 247 15.42 8.56 36.20
N VAL A 248 15.74 9.00 37.42
CA VAL A 248 16.20 8.14 38.52
C VAL A 248 15.13 7.12 38.92
N SER A 249 13.84 7.55 38.97
CA SER A 249 12.75 6.62 39.26
C SER A 249 12.63 5.55 38.18
N VAL A 250 12.74 5.91 36.91
CA VAL A 250 12.74 4.95 35.79
C VAL A 250 13.94 4.03 35.83
N VAL A 251 15.16 4.56 36.09
CA VAL A 251 16.39 3.79 36.21
C VAL A 251 16.30 2.79 37.39
N PHE A 252 15.73 3.21 38.51
CA PHE A 252 15.52 2.32 39.65
C PHE A 252 14.68 1.09 39.29
N VAL A 253 13.55 1.32 38.60
CA VAL A 253 12.68 0.22 38.12
C VAL A 253 13.45 -0.69 37.17
N TYR A 254 14.26 -0.13 36.25
CA TYR A 254 15.08 -0.95 35.36
C TYR A 254 16.20 -1.70 36.08
N CYS A 255 16.79 -1.18 37.14
CA CYS A 255 17.75 -1.92 37.95
C CYS A 255 17.09 -3.15 38.59
N VAL A 256 15.89 -2.99 39.17
CA VAL A 256 15.12 -4.12 39.74
C VAL A 256 14.79 -5.15 38.63
N TYR A 257 14.34 -4.70 37.47
CA TYR A 257 14.07 -5.56 36.32
C TYR A 257 15.32 -6.34 35.88
N LEU A 258 16.47 -5.67 35.73
CA LEU A 258 17.72 -6.30 35.28
C LEU A 258 18.20 -7.36 36.28
N VAL A 259 18.05 -7.11 37.61
CA VAL A 259 18.37 -8.10 38.65
C VAL A 259 17.46 -9.32 38.51
N SER A 260 16.14 -9.12 38.27
CA SER A 260 15.22 -10.25 38.04
C SER A 260 15.58 -11.04 36.79
N GLN A 261 15.97 -10.36 35.71
CA GLN A 261 16.40 -11.01 34.47
C GLN A 261 17.71 -11.78 34.65
N LEU A 262 18.67 -11.24 35.39
CA LEU A 262 19.92 -11.92 35.69
C LEU A 262 19.68 -13.21 36.48
N ALA A 263 18.81 -13.16 37.47
CA ALA A 263 18.40 -14.35 38.25
C ALA A 263 17.72 -15.39 37.35
N TYR A 264 16.90 -14.95 36.39
CA TYR A 264 16.23 -15.83 35.44
C TYR A 264 17.21 -16.47 34.44
N PHE A 265 18.19 -15.70 33.92
CA PHE A 265 19.22 -16.22 33.01
C PHE A 265 20.14 -17.23 33.75
N THR A 266 20.56 -16.94 34.99
CA THR A 266 21.38 -17.88 35.78
C THR A 266 20.61 -19.13 36.15
N GLY A 267 19.32 -19.04 36.48
CA GLY A 267 18.43 -20.17 36.73
C GLY A 267 18.16 -21.01 35.47
N GLY A 268 18.01 -20.38 34.32
CA GLY A 268 17.85 -21.07 33.03
C GLY A 268 19.08 -21.88 32.62
N PHE A 269 20.30 -21.38 32.89
CA PHE A 269 21.54 -22.15 32.71
C PHE A 269 21.66 -23.32 33.70
N ALA A 270 20.97 -23.25 34.84
CA ALA A 270 20.93 -24.32 35.86
C ALA A 270 19.81 -25.36 35.62
N GLY A 271 19.09 -25.29 34.48
CA GLY A 271 18.03 -26.26 34.14
C GLY A 271 16.72 -26.10 34.93
N LEU A 272 16.52 -24.95 35.59
CA LEU A 272 15.32 -24.64 36.37
C LEU A 272 14.31 -23.81 35.55
N LEU A 273 14.03 -24.19 34.28
CA LEU A 273 12.91 -23.64 33.54
C LEU A 273 11.60 -24.16 34.15
N PRO A 274 10.58 -23.32 34.38
CA PRO A 274 9.26 -23.81 34.79
C PRO A 274 8.73 -24.76 33.70
N GLU A 275 8.37 -25.99 34.09
CA GLU A 275 7.90 -27.05 33.16
C GLU A 275 6.61 -26.74 32.41
N ASP A 276 5.95 -25.62 32.73
CA ASP A 276 4.59 -25.29 32.25
C ASP A 276 4.54 -24.43 30.99
N TYR A 277 5.67 -24.03 30.37
CA TYR A 277 5.64 -23.14 29.18
C TYR A 277 6.11 -23.86 27.93
N THR A 278 5.24 -23.86 26.91
CA THR A 278 5.69 -24.19 25.54
C THR A 278 6.68 -23.14 25.02
N LEU A 279 7.64 -23.56 24.19
CA LEU A 279 8.61 -22.64 23.58
C LEU A 279 7.91 -21.48 22.82
N ALA A 280 6.74 -21.76 22.24
CA ALA A 280 5.91 -20.80 21.54
C ALA A 280 5.32 -19.72 22.48
N GLU A 281 4.79 -20.13 23.63
CA GLU A 281 4.25 -19.20 24.62
C GLU A 281 5.34 -18.32 25.22
N TYR A 282 6.49 -18.93 25.54
CA TYR A 282 7.66 -18.21 26.06
C TYR A 282 8.15 -17.14 25.08
N ALA A 283 8.25 -17.46 23.78
CA ALA A 283 8.73 -16.54 22.77
C ALA A 283 7.72 -15.41 22.46
N ARG A 284 6.42 -15.72 22.46
CA ARG A 284 5.35 -14.74 22.16
C ARG A 284 5.04 -13.82 23.34
N ARG A 285 5.16 -14.34 24.57
CA ARG A 285 4.82 -13.59 25.79
C ARG A 285 5.84 -12.47 26.02
N GLY A 286 5.34 -11.26 26.20
CA GLY A 286 6.16 -10.08 26.50
C GLY A 286 6.84 -9.42 25.31
N PHE A 287 6.71 -9.94 24.07
CA PHE A 287 7.35 -9.31 22.90
C PHE A 287 6.78 -7.92 22.59
N PHE A 288 5.46 -7.79 22.53
CA PHE A 288 4.80 -6.50 22.26
C PHE A 288 5.00 -5.49 23.39
N GLU A 289 5.01 -5.98 24.63
CA GLU A 289 5.31 -5.17 25.81
C GLU A 289 6.75 -4.64 25.76
N MET A 290 7.72 -5.46 25.36
CA MET A 290 9.11 -5.00 25.20
C MET A 290 9.24 -3.98 24.07
N ALA A 291 8.53 -4.14 22.95
CA ALA A 291 8.50 -3.15 21.88
C ALA A 291 7.90 -1.83 22.36
N ALA A 292 6.79 -1.88 23.09
CA ALA A 292 6.16 -0.71 23.70
C ALA A 292 7.10 -0.02 24.70
N LEU A 293 7.78 -0.76 25.57
CA LEU A 293 8.78 -0.22 26.49
C LEU A 293 9.92 0.50 25.75
N CYS A 294 10.42 -0.06 24.65
CA CYS A 294 11.45 0.59 23.84
C CYS A 294 10.97 1.93 23.26
N ALA A 295 9.73 2.00 22.78
CA ALA A 295 9.13 3.25 22.27
C ALA A 295 8.96 4.28 23.41
N VAL A 296 8.49 3.86 24.59
CA VAL A 296 8.35 4.71 25.78
C VAL A 296 9.72 5.24 26.22
N ASN A 297 10.75 4.40 26.25
CA ASN A 297 12.10 4.79 26.63
C ASN A 297 12.67 5.86 25.67
N LEU A 298 12.53 5.65 24.37
CA LEU A 298 12.90 6.66 23.37
C LEU A 298 12.13 7.96 23.58
N GLY A 299 10.84 7.87 23.86
CA GLY A 299 9.99 9.03 24.20
C GLY A 299 10.53 9.77 25.44
N ILE A 300 10.85 9.07 26.52
CA ILE A 300 11.41 9.64 27.76
C ILE A 300 12.77 10.33 27.48
N MET A 301 13.66 9.68 26.74
CA MET A 301 14.96 10.25 26.39
C MET A 301 14.79 11.55 25.57
N ILE A 302 14.01 11.52 24.49
CA ILE A 302 13.79 12.69 23.62
C ILE A 302 13.07 13.82 24.40
N PHE A 303 12.06 13.47 25.19
CA PHE A 303 11.30 14.40 26.02
C PHE A 303 12.22 15.09 27.03
N SER A 304 13.00 14.34 27.81
CA SER A 304 13.90 14.88 28.82
C SER A 304 14.93 15.84 28.22
N LEU A 305 15.49 15.49 27.07
CA LEU A 305 16.48 16.30 26.37
C LEU A 305 15.87 17.55 25.71
N SER A 306 14.64 17.44 25.21
CA SER A 306 13.96 18.56 24.55
C SER A 306 13.39 19.60 25.53
N LEU A 307 13.06 19.19 26.75
CA LEU A 307 12.49 20.03 27.79
C LEU A 307 13.52 20.55 28.80
N CYS A 308 14.76 20.08 28.75
CA CYS A 308 15.79 20.65 29.58
C CYS A 308 16.01 22.13 29.25
N ARG A 309 15.83 23.00 30.25
CA ARG A 309 15.90 24.47 30.09
C ARG A 309 17.28 24.95 29.64
N ASP A 310 18.29 24.30 30.19
CA ASP A 310 19.70 24.57 29.93
C ASP A 310 20.31 23.41 29.13
N THR A 311 21.58 23.54 28.72
CA THR A 311 22.32 22.41 28.19
C THR A 311 22.25 21.27 29.20
N ALA A 312 21.69 20.13 28.79
CA ALA A 312 21.45 18.98 29.67
C ALA A 312 22.72 18.64 30.48
N PRO A 313 22.65 18.66 31.83
CA PRO A 313 23.78 18.38 32.69
C PRO A 313 24.29 16.94 32.48
N LYS A 314 25.53 16.70 32.89
CA LYS A 314 26.16 15.36 32.74
C LYS A 314 25.29 14.25 33.36
N SER A 315 24.68 14.53 34.54
CA SER A 315 23.78 13.58 35.23
C SER A 315 22.60 13.16 34.35
N THR A 316 21.89 14.09 33.75
CA THR A 316 20.75 13.79 32.84
C THR A 316 21.23 12.95 31.64
N ARG A 317 22.38 13.28 31.06
CA ARG A 317 22.94 12.50 29.92
C ARG A 317 23.29 11.08 30.32
N PHE A 318 23.90 10.88 31.50
CA PHE A 318 24.23 9.54 32.00
C PHE A 318 22.98 8.70 32.28
N LEU A 319 21.95 9.29 32.89
CA LEU A 319 20.67 8.60 33.13
C LEU A 319 19.98 8.21 31.80
N CYS A 320 19.96 9.11 30.83
CA CYS A 320 19.44 8.81 29.48
C CYS A 320 20.29 7.74 28.78
N LEU A 321 21.61 7.75 28.91
CA LEU A 321 22.46 6.71 28.35
C LEU A 321 22.15 5.34 28.95
N PHE A 322 21.97 5.27 30.29
CA PHE A 322 21.60 4.04 30.95
C PHE A 322 20.27 3.49 30.40
N ILE A 323 19.24 4.34 30.27
CA ILE A 323 17.96 3.96 29.66
C ILE A 323 18.17 3.49 28.21
N GLY A 324 19.03 4.15 27.44
CA GLY A 324 19.39 3.75 26.09
C GLY A 324 20.04 2.37 26.03
N LEU A 325 20.98 2.08 26.93
CA LEU A 325 21.62 0.76 27.02
C LEU A 325 20.63 -0.33 27.39
N VAL A 326 19.75 -0.06 28.38
CA VAL A 326 18.65 -0.99 28.73
C VAL A 326 17.73 -1.21 27.53
N THR A 327 17.41 -0.17 26.77
CA THR A 327 16.56 -0.29 25.57
C THR A 327 17.22 -1.18 24.51
N VAL A 328 18.50 -1.01 24.23
CA VAL A 328 19.25 -1.89 23.32
C VAL A 328 19.25 -3.34 23.83
N PHE A 329 19.44 -3.54 25.13
CA PHE A 329 19.36 -4.86 25.74
C PHE A 329 17.97 -5.50 25.57
N LEU A 330 16.89 -4.74 25.81
CA LEU A 330 15.50 -5.20 25.60
C LEU A 330 15.27 -5.60 24.14
N VAL A 331 15.72 -4.76 23.19
CA VAL A 331 15.61 -5.08 21.77
C VAL A 331 16.39 -6.35 21.42
N ALA A 332 17.61 -6.50 21.91
CA ALA A 332 18.43 -7.67 21.64
C ALA A 332 17.79 -8.96 22.19
N THR A 333 17.28 -8.92 23.43
CA THR A 333 16.61 -10.08 24.04
C THR A 333 15.28 -10.42 23.34
N ALA A 334 14.49 -9.42 22.97
CA ALA A 334 13.25 -9.62 22.23
C ALA A 334 13.52 -10.22 20.83
N SER A 335 14.52 -9.67 20.11
CA SER A 335 14.92 -10.19 18.80
C SER A 335 15.45 -11.62 18.89
N ALA A 336 16.27 -11.93 19.91
CA ALA A 336 16.77 -13.29 20.12
C ALA A 336 15.63 -14.30 20.36
N LYS A 337 14.66 -13.95 21.22
CA LYS A 337 13.45 -14.78 21.43
C LYS A 337 12.67 -15.00 20.15
N MET A 338 12.48 -13.95 19.35
CA MET A 338 11.78 -14.06 18.05
C MET A 338 12.55 -14.94 17.06
N LEU A 339 13.89 -14.86 17.02
CA LEU A 339 14.71 -15.72 16.15
C LEU A 339 14.61 -17.20 16.55
N LEU A 340 14.58 -17.51 17.86
CA LEU A 340 14.32 -18.87 18.34
C LEU A 340 12.94 -19.36 17.90
N TYR A 341 11.92 -18.49 18.01
CA TYR A 341 10.57 -18.82 17.58
C TYR A 341 10.48 -19.06 16.06
N ILE A 342 11.18 -18.26 15.26
CA ILE A 342 11.28 -18.44 13.82
C ILE A 342 11.96 -19.76 13.48
N GLY A 343 13.01 -20.13 14.20
CA GLY A 343 13.73 -21.39 14.00
C GLY A 343 12.85 -22.64 14.20
N SER A 344 11.88 -22.59 15.14
CA SER A 344 10.99 -23.72 15.45
C SER A 344 9.71 -23.72 14.61
N TYR A 345 9.16 -22.55 14.28
CA TYR A 345 7.82 -22.41 13.67
C TYR A 345 7.83 -21.69 12.32
N GLY A 346 8.99 -21.47 11.73
CA GLY A 346 9.13 -20.76 10.45
C GLY A 346 8.86 -19.25 10.53
N LEU A 347 8.96 -18.59 9.39
CA LEU A 347 8.65 -17.18 9.22
C LEU A 347 7.15 -16.96 8.99
N THR A 348 6.66 -15.82 9.47
CA THR A 348 5.37 -15.25 9.06
C THR A 348 5.56 -13.77 8.72
N ARG A 349 4.64 -13.19 7.96
CA ARG A 349 4.64 -11.75 7.62
C ARG A 349 4.83 -10.88 8.87
N LEU A 350 4.07 -11.17 9.93
CA LEU A 350 4.15 -10.42 11.18
C LEU A 350 5.53 -10.54 11.86
N ARG A 351 6.14 -11.74 11.86
CA ARG A 351 7.48 -11.94 12.46
C ARG A 351 8.57 -11.17 11.72
N VAL A 352 8.51 -11.11 10.39
CA VAL A 352 9.44 -10.30 9.59
C VAL A 352 9.29 -8.81 9.91
N LEU A 353 8.08 -8.28 9.85
CA LEU A 353 7.82 -6.85 10.09
C LEU A 353 8.19 -6.44 11.52
N THR A 354 7.92 -7.29 12.50
CA THR A 354 8.31 -7.00 13.89
C THR A 354 9.82 -6.97 14.07
N GLN A 355 10.58 -7.85 13.41
CA GLN A 355 12.05 -7.79 13.43
C GLN A 355 12.58 -6.51 12.77
N VAL A 356 11.99 -6.07 11.66
CA VAL A 356 12.33 -4.78 11.03
C VAL A 356 12.10 -3.62 12.00
N ILE A 357 10.97 -3.60 12.72
CA ILE A 357 10.70 -2.57 13.73
C ILE A 357 11.73 -2.62 14.87
N MET A 358 12.12 -3.82 15.34
CA MET A 358 13.13 -3.96 16.38
C MET A 358 14.49 -3.42 15.94
N VAL A 359 14.92 -3.74 14.72
CA VAL A 359 16.17 -3.18 14.16
C VAL A 359 16.08 -1.66 14.07
N PHE A 360 14.93 -1.11 13.62
CA PHE A 360 14.71 0.34 13.57
C PHE A 360 14.83 0.98 14.95
N LEU A 361 14.16 0.42 15.97
CA LEU A 361 14.21 0.92 17.35
C LEU A 361 15.64 0.87 17.92
N ALA A 362 16.40 -0.19 17.64
CA ALA A 362 17.80 -0.30 18.04
C ALA A 362 18.65 0.83 17.42
N VAL A 363 18.53 1.01 16.10
CA VAL A 363 19.30 2.04 15.37
C VAL A 363 18.94 3.44 15.88
N VAL A 364 17.65 3.74 16.06
CA VAL A 364 17.21 5.04 16.59
C VAL A 364 17.73 5.26 18.01
N THR A 365 17.67 4.24 18.88
CA THR A 365 18.20 4.32 20.24
C THR A 365 19.69 4.63 20.26
N VAL A 366 20.47 3.97 19.40
CA VAL A 366 21.90 4.24 19.26
C VAL A 366 22.14 5.67 18.76
N LEU A 367 21.41 6.14 17.75
CA LEU A 367 21.52 7.50 17.22
C LEU A 367 21.23 8.56 18.29
N VAL A 368 20.17 8.35 19.08
CA VAL A 368 19.80 9.25 20.19
C VAL A 368 20.86 9.20 21.29
N SER A 369 21.39 8.02 21.62
CA SER A 369 22.45 7.84 22.62
C SER A 369 23.77 8.55 22.19
N VAL A 370 24.14 8.45 20.92
CA VAL A 370 25.31 9.17 20.38
C VAL A 370 25.08 10.69 20.40
N TRP A 371 23.86 11.14 20.07
CA TRP A 371 23.50 12.55 20.10
C TRP A 371 23.65 13.16 21.52
N LEU A 372 23.46 12.38 22.60
CA LEU A 372 23.70 12.83 23.98
C LEU A 372 25.10 13.46 24.17
N PHE A 373 26.12 12.87 23.53
CA PHE A 373 27.53 13.26 23.66
C PHE A 373 28.00 14.13 22.50
N VAL A 374 27.36 14.03 21.35
CA VAL A 374 27.68 14.78 20.13
C VAL A 374 26.45 15.61 19.71
N PRO A 375 26.16 16.75 20.38
CA PRO A 375 24.96 17.57 20.10
C PRO A 375 24.93 18.14 18.68
N ARG A 376 26.07 18.13 17.98
CA ARG A 376 26.16 18.56 16.57
C ARG A 376 25.56 17.53 15.60
N LEU A 377 25.38 16.28 16.04
CA LEU A 377 24.78 15.24 15.22
C LEU A 377 23.33 15.59 14.88
N PRO A 378 22.96 15.66 13.61
CA PRO A 378 21.57 15.91 13.20
C PRO A 378 20.74 14.63 13.30
N TYR A 379 20.55 14.11 14.55
CA TYR A 379 19.96 12.79 14.79
C TYR A 379 18.61 12.61 14.09
N MET A 380 17.75 13.63 14.09
CA MET A 380 16.43 13.53 13.45
C MET A 380 16.54 13.37 11.94
N LYS A 381 17.52 14.04 11.31
CA LYS A 381 17.77 13.80 9.88
C LYS A 381 18.21 12.37 9.61
N ALA A 382 19.05 11.82 10.47
CA ALA A 382 19.49 10.42 10.37
C ALA A 382 18.32 9.46 10.60
N VAL A 383 17.46 9.71 11.62
CA VAL A 383 16.26 8.89 11.89
C VAL A 383 15.32 8.87 10.68
N VAL A 384 15.03 10.02 10.07
CA VAL A 384 14.16 10.10 8.88
C VAL A 384 14.77 9.32 7.71
N LEU A 385 16.08 9.46 7.46
CA LEU A 385 16.74 8.73 6.37
C LEU A 385 16.78 7.22 6.63
N VAL A 386 17.03 6.79 7.87
CA VAL A 386 17.00 5.37 8.25
C VAL A 386 15.59 4.80 8.08
N ALA A 387 14.55 5.53 8.54
CA ALA A 387 13.16 5.11 8.36
C ALA A 387 12.81 4.92 6.88
N LEU A 388 13.14 5.89 6.03
CA LEU A 388 12.87 5.82 4.59
C LEU A 388 13.71 4.74 3.90
N ALA A 389 14.99 4.57 4.28
CA ALA A 389 15.83 3.53 3.72
C ALA A 389 15.34 2.13 4.09
N MET A 390 14.95 1.91 5.34
CA MET A 390 14.36 0.65 5.80
C MET A 390 13.01 0.39 5.12
N GLY A 391 12.15 1.41 5.01
CA GLY A 391 10.91 1.33 4.26
C GLY A 391 11.14 0.95 2.80
N ALA A 392 12.13 1.55 2.15
CA ALA A 392 12.52 1.18 0.78
C ALA A 392 12.96 -0.30 0.69
N VAL A 393 13.80 -0.77 1.62
CA VAL A 393 14.23 -2.17 1.64
C VAL A 393 13.03 -3.11 1.80
N VAL A 394 12.16 -2.86 2.78
CA VAL A 394 10.98 -3.71 3.06
C VAL A 394 10.04 -3.75 1.86
N SER A 395 9.77 -2.61 1.23
CA SER A 395 8.87 -2.54 0.09
C SER A 395 9.40 -3.23 -1.18
N TRP A 396 10.74 -3.31 -1.33
CA TRP A 396 11.35 -3.99 -2.48
C TRP A 396 11.60 -5.48 -2.26
N VAL A 397 11.69 -5.94 -0.99
CA VAL A 397 11.94 -7.36 -0.68
C VAL A 397 10.72 -8.23 -1.01
N ASP A 398 9.51 -7.69 -0.96
CA ASP A 398 8.25 -8.44 -1.02
C ASP A 398 8.19 -9.51 0.08
N VAL A 399 7.49 -9.16 1.17
CA VAL A 399 7.54 -9.93 2.42
C VAL A 399 6.99 -11.35 2.24
N ASP A 400 5.94 -11.52 1.43
CA ASP A 400 5.31 -12.82 1.18
C ASP A 400 6.26 -13.76 0.43
N THR A 401 6.89 -13.27 -0.64
CA THR A 401 7.94 -14.01 -1.36
C THR A 401 9.08 -14.43 -0.42
N PHE A 402 9.50 -13.51 0.47
CA PHE A 402 10.58 -13.78 1.41
C PHE A 402 10.20 -14.86 2.43
N VAL A 403 8.99 -14.78 3.00
CA VAL A 403 8.45 -15.77 3.95
C VAL A 403 8.33 -17.14 3.30
N ALA A 404 7.69 -17.21 2.12
CA ALA A 404 7.52 -18.46 1.39
C ALA A 404 8.87 -19.11 1.06
N ARG A 405 9.81 -18.33 0.52
CA ARG A 405 11.16 -18.80 0.21
C ARG A 405 11.87 -19.39 1.42
N TYR A 406 11.82 -18.68 2.56
CA TYR A 406 12.49 -19.14 3.78
C TYR A 406 11.88 -20.45 4.30
N ASN A 407 10.55 -20.51 4.41
CA ASN A 407 9.85 -21.67 4.96
C ASN A 407 10.04 -22.91 4.06
N THR A 408 9.89 -22.76 2.74
CA THR A 408 10.14 -23.84 1.77
C THR A 408 11.57 -24.36 1.89
N HIS A 409 12.57 -23.47 1.88
CA HIS A 409 13.95 -23.90 1.99
C HIS A 409 14.28 -24.52 3.36
N ALA A 410 13.73 -24.01 4.45
CA ALA A 410 13.92 -24.56 5.79
C ALA A 410 13.31 -25.97 5.91
N TYR A 411 12.13 -26.18 5.32
CA TYR A 411 11.47 -27.49 5.30
C TYR A 411 12.23 -28.50 4.41
N LEU A 412 12.52 -28.17 3.17
CA LEU A 412 13.23 -29.07 2.25
C LEU A 412 14.67 -29.39 2.69
N SER A 413 15.31 -28.51 3.47
CA SER A 413 16.63 -28.77 4.06
C SER A 413 16.61 -29.54 5.38
N GLY A 414 15.44 -29.95 5.87
CA GLY A 414 15.29 -30.67 7.15
C GLY A 414 15.54 -29.83 8.40
N LYS A 415 15.66 -28.48 8.27
CA LYS A 415 15.79 -27.57 9.42
C LYS A 415 14.47 -27.35 10.15
N MET A 416 13.37 -27.58 9.49
CA MET A 416 12.02 -27.47 10.00
C MET A 416 11.29 -28.79 9.74
N GLU A 417 10.76 -29.40 10.81
CA GLU A 417 10.10 -30.72 10.72
C GLU A 417 8.72 -30.64 10.07
N GLN A 418 8.02 -29.53 10.26
CA GLN A 418 6.65 -29.33 9.77
C GLN A 418 6.53 -27.96 9.10
N ILE A 419 5.78 -27.90 8.02
CA ILE A 419 5.43 -26.65 7.33
C ILE A 419 3.93 -26.39 7.44
N ASP A 420 3.57 -25.15 7.77
CA ASP A 420 2.17 -24.72 7.84
C ASP A 420 1.65 -24.38 6.44
N MET A 421 1.00 -25.36 5.78
CA MET A 421 0.48 -25.20 4.43
C MET A 421 -0.71 -24.22 4.38
N ALA A 422 -1.51 -24.12 5.46
CA ALA A 422 -2.59 -23.14 5.53
C ALA A 422 -2.02 -21.70 5.55
N HIS A 423 -0.92 -21.49 6.30
CA HIS A 423 -0.22 -20.21 6.26
C HIS A 423 0.41 -19.94 4.89
N MET A 424 1.01 -20.96 4.24
CA MET A 424 1.59 -20.81 2.90
C MET A 424 0.53 -20.39 1.88
N GLY A 425 -0.66 -20.97 1.92
CA GLY A 425 -1.79 -20.61 1.07
C GLY A 425 -2.38 -19.22 1.35
N SER A 426 -2.18 -18.67 2.56
CA SER A 426 -2.59 -17.31 2.92
C SER A 426 -1.64 -16.21 2.43
N LEU A 427 -0.48 -16.58 1.88
CA LEU A 427 0.47 -15.66 1.26
C LEU A 427 0.01 -15.35 -0.17
N GLY A 428 0.29 -14.12 -0.64
CA GLY A 428 -0.08 -13.71 -1.98
C GLY A 428 0.69 -14.39 -3.10
N ASP A 429 0.45 -13.95 -4.33
CA ASP A 429 1.04 -14.49 -5.58
C ASP A 429 2.56 -14.72 -5.53
N GLY A 430 3.28 -13.95 -4.68
CA GLY A 430 4.72 -14.12 -4.47
C GLY A 430 5.15 -15.45 -3.86
N ALA A 431 4.24 -16.17 -3.21
CA ALA A 431 4.50 -17.48 -2.61
C ALA A 431 4.41 -18.63 -3.62
N ILE A 432 3.65 -18.49 -4.68
CA ILE A 432 3.32 -19.55 -5.64
C ILE A 432 4.55 -20.29 -6.18
N PRO A 433 5.65 -19.62 -6.61
CA PRO A 433 6.84 -20.35 -7.08
C PRO A 433 7.46 -21.29 -6.05
N TYR A 434 7.28 -21.00 -4.76
CA TYR A 434 7.82 -21.80 -3.65
C TYR A 434 6.86 -22.89 -3.20
N ILE A 435 5.54 -22.66 -3.33
CA ILE A 435 4.52 -23.69 -3.14
C ILE A 435 4.63 -24.74 -4.26
N ASP A 436 4.81 -24.32 -5.52
CA ASP A 436 5.10 -25.24 -6.65
C ASP A 436 6.38 -26.05 -6.42
N GLN A 437 7.41 -25.45 -5.81
CA GLN A 437 8.61 -26.19 -5.43
C GLN A 437 8.30 -27.26 -4.38
N LEU A 438 7.45 -26.99 -3.38
CA LEU A 438 7.00 -28.00 -2.41
C LEU A 438 6.20 -29.11 -3.08
N ALA A 439 5.33 -28.79 -4.03
CA ALA A 439 4.57 -29.78 -4.81
C ALA A 439 5.48 -30.77 -5.54
N LYS A 440 6.66 -30.33 -5.99
CA LYS A 440 7.62 -31.14 -6.75
C LYS A 440 8.64 -31.87 -5.88
N GLU A 441 9.11 -31.25 -4.79
CA GLU A 441 10.30 -31.69 -4.05
C GLU A 441 10.00 -32.19 -2.62
N ALA A 442 8.79 -31.97 -2.07
CA ALA A 442 8.46 -32.41 -0.72
C ALA A 442 8.49 -33.95 -0.61
N GLU A 443 9.11 -34.49 0.43
CA GLU A 443 9.14 -35.92 0.71
C GLU A 443 7.80 -36.45 1.21
N ASP A 444 7.10 -35.65 2.06
CA ASP A 444 5.80 -35.99 2.61
C ASP A 444 4.71 -35.89 1.51
N PRO A 445 4.03 -37.03 1.20
CA PRO A 445 2.97 -37.03 0.18
C PRO A 445 1.82 -36.06 0.50
N MET A 446 1.49 -35.86 1.78
CA MET A 446 0.40 -34.96 2.20
C MET A 446 0.76 -33.50 1.92
N VAL A 447 2.00 -33.10 2.23
CA VAL A 447 2.50 -31.73 1.92
C VAL A 447 2.53 -31.51 0.41
N ARG A 448 2.95 -32.53 -0.35
CA ARG A 448 2.98 -32.47 -1.82
C ARG A 448 1.60 -32.25 -2.40
N GLN A 449 0.62 -33.06 -1.98
CA GLN A 449 -0.76 -32.93 -2.45
C GLN A 449 -1.36 -31.58 -2.08
N MET A 450 -1.21 -31.14 -0.82
CA MET A 450 -1.70 -29.81 -0.40
C MET A 450 -1.04 -28.68 -1.19
N ALA A 451 0.23 -28.80 -1.56
CA ALA A 451 0.92 -27.80 -2.36
C ALA A 451 0.42 -27.80 -3.82
N GLU A 452 0.19 -28.97 -4.41
CA GLU A 452 -0.42 -29.11 -5.75
C GLU A 452 -1.82 -28.48 -5.76
N ASP A 453 -2.65 -28.78 -4.76
CA ASP A 453 -3.97 -28.21 -4.61
C ASP A 453 -3.92 -26.68 -4.49
N LEU A 454 -3.00 -26.14 -3.69
CA LEU A 454 -2.83 -24.70 -3.55
C LEU A 454 -2.38 -24.02 -4.86
N VAL A 455 -1.49 -24.61 -5.64
CA VAL A 455 -1.06 -24.06 -6.93
C VAL A 455 -2.19 -24.14 -7.95
N THR A 456 -2.87 -25.27 -8.03
CA THR A 456 -3.96 -25.49 -8.99
C THR A 456 -5.14 -24.56 -8.71
N HIS A 457 -5.43 -24.35 -7.43
CA HIS A 457 -6.60 -23.65 -6.95
C HIS A 457 -6.31 -22.18 -6.51
N HIS A 458 -5.16 -21.63 -6.82
CA HIS A 458 -4.85 -20.23 -6.51
C HIS A 458 -5.59 -19.27 -7.42
N GLY A 459 -6.26 -18.27 -6.84
CA GLY A 459 -6.85 -17.16 -7.60
C GLY A 459 -5.77 -16.24 -8.17
N TYR A 460 -5.26 -16.54 -9.35
CA TYR A 460 -4.20 -15.76 -9.99
C TYR A 460 -4.67 -14.38 -10.41
N HIS A 461 -4.06 -13.34 -9.87
CA HIS A 461 -4.39 -11.97 -10.24
C HIS A 461 -3.79 -11.61 -11.60
N LYS A 462 -4.65 -11.50 -12.61
CA LYS A 462 -4.26 -11.01 -13.95
C LYS A 462 -4.45 -9.49 -13.99
N ALA A 463 -3.43 -8.78 -14.43
CA ALA A 463 -3.56 -7.34 -14.66
C ALA A 463 -4.55 -7.10 -15.81
N GLU A 464 -5.62 -6.36 -15.57
CA GLU A 464 -6.60 -5.97 -16.60
C GLU A 464 -5.96 -5.07 -17.66
N ASP A 465 -5.09 -4.18 -17.20
CA ASP A 465 -4.31 -3.29 -18.05
C ASP A 465 -2.92 -3.00 -17.46
N TRP A 466 -2.12 -2.16 -18.17
CA TRP A 466 -0.79 -1.77 -17.73
C TRP A 466 -0.78 -1.00 -16.38
N ARG A 467 -1.89 -0.37 -15.97
CA ARG A 467 -2.03 0.41 -14.73
C ARG A 467 -1.97 -0.49 -13.52
N SER A 468 -2.65 -1.64 -13.58
CA SER A 468 -2.75 -2.66 -12.52
C SER A 468 -1.60 -3.67 -12.55
N TRP A 469 -0.67 -3.56 -13.51
CA TRP A 469 0.45 -4.49 -13.62
C TRP A 469 1.40 -4.41 -12.41
N ASN A 470 1.80 -5.58 -11.89
CA ASN A 470 2.94 -5.70 -10.98
C ASN A 470 3.76 -6.96 -11.30
N TYR A 471 5.02 -6.94 -10.87
CA TYR A 471 5.99 -7.99 -11.19
C TYR A 471 5.65 -9.33 -10.55
N VAL A 472 5.20 -9.33 -9.29
CA VAL A 472 4.94 -10.55 -8.51
C VAL A 472 3.78 -11.32 -9.12
N ASN A 473 2.65 -10.65 -9.40
CA ASN A 473 1.48 -11.28 -10.03
C ASN A 473 1.81 -11.76 -11.45
N HIS A 474 2.52 -10.96 -12.24
CA HIS A 474 2.97 -11.38 -13.57
C HIS A 474 3.85 -12.63 -13.52
N LYS A 475 4.71 -12.75 -12.50
CA LYS A 475 5.54 -13.95 -12.33
C LYS A 475 4.72 -15.18 -11.92
N ALA A 476 3.74 -14.99 -11.03
CA ALA A 476 2.86 -16.06 -10.56
C ALA A 476 2.02 -16.66 -11.68
N GLN A 477 1.55 -15.84 -12.64
CA GLN A 477 0.77 -16.30 -13.79
C GLN A 477 1.43 -17.43 -14.62
N LYS A 478 2.76 -17.61 -14.52
CA LYS A 478 3.46 -18.70 -15.19
C LYS A 478 3.13 -20.08 -14.59
N TYR A 479 2.58 -20.09 -13.40
CA TYR A 479 2.18 -21.28 -12.66
C TYR A 479 0.67 -21.51 -12.71
N ALA A 480 -0.08 -20.54 -13.26
CA ALA A 480 -1.50 -20.71 -13.48
C ALA A 480 -1.70 -21.96 -14.37
N PRO A 481 -2.64 -22.84 -14.02
CA PRO A 481 -3.01 -23.92 -14.90
C PRO A 481 -3.32 -23.33 -16.28
N GLU A 482 -2.84 -23.98 -17.35
CA GLU A 482 -3.32 -23.60 -18.68
C GLU A 482 -4.85 -23.72 -18.64
N GLU A 483 -5.56 -22.63 -18.94
CA GLU A 483 -6.99 -22.71 -19.22
C GLU A 483 -7.14 -23.67 -20.40
N ILE A 484 -7.32 -24.96 -20.11
CA ILE A 484 -7.67 -25.93 -21.12
C ILE A 484 -9.13 -25.66 -21.45
N ILE A 485 -9.35 -24.70 -22.34
CA ILE A 485 -10.65 -24.52 -22.99
C ILE A 485 -10.76 -25.72 -23.94
N ARG A 486 -11.25 -26.85 -23.40
CA ARG A 486 -11.58 -28.01 -24.21
C ARG A 486 -12.80 -27.66 -25.09
N ASP A 487 -12.94 -28.35 -26.20
CA ASP A 487 -14.12 -28.18 -27.04
C ASP A 487 -15.36 -28.59 -26.24
N GLY A 488 -16.20 -27.61 -25.90
CA GLY A 488 -17.37 -27.76 -25.05
C GLY A 488 -17.76 -26.47 -24.36
N VAL A 489 -18.55 -26.55 -23.29
CA VAL A 489 -18.88 -25.45 -22.41
C VAL A 489 -18.35 -25.75 -21.03
N ALA A 490 -17.53 -24.89 -20.49
CA ALA A 490 -17.03 -24.98 -19.12
C ALA A 490 -17.93 -24.18 -18.16
N VAL A 491 -18.06 -24.65 -16.93
CA VAL A 491 -18.77 -23.93 -15.88
C VAL A 491 -17.73 -23.38 -14.91
N GLU A 492 -17.70 -22.07 -14.76
CA GLU A 492 -16.84 -21.38 -13.79
C GLU A 492 -17.70 -20.82 -12.66
N ILE A 493 -17.32 -21.14 -11.42
CA ILE A 493 -17.95 -20.57 -10.24
C ILE A 493 -17.02 -19.51 -9.68
N SER A 494 -17.46 -18.25 -9.65
CA SER A 494 -16.69 -17.16 -9.10
C SER A 494 -17.38 -16.54 -7.89
N PRO A 495 -16.69 -16.32 -6.75
CA PRO A 495 -17.24 -15.59 -5.64
C PRO A 495 -17.35 -14.11 -6.01
N ASP A 496 -18.54 -13.57 -6.05
CA ASP A 496 -18.77 -12.13 -6.20
C ASP A 496 -19.29 -11.50 -4.89
N SER A 497 -19.49 -10.17 -4.91
CA SER A 497 -20.00 -9.42 -3.75
C SER A 497 -21.42 -9.79 -3.31
N ARG A 498 -22.14 -10.63 -4.05
CA ARG A 498 -23.52 -11.09 -3.79
C ARG A 498 -23.59 -12.56 -3.40
N GLY A 499 -22.47 -13.30 -3.47
CA GLY A 499 -22.41 -14.73 -3.20
C GLY A 499 -21.62 -15.48 -4.27
N ARG A 500 -21.95 -16.75 -4.51
CA ARG A 500 -21.35 -17.56 -5.59
C ARG A 500 -22.12 -17.29 -6.88
N SER A 501 -21.42 -16.87 -7.93
CA SER A 501 -22.01 -16.66 -9.26
C SER A 501 -21.48 -17.71 -10.23
N LEU A 502 -22.38 -18.28 -11.03
CA LEU A 502 -22.08 -19.29 -12.03
C LEU A 502 -21.86 -18.61 -13.38
N TYR A 503 -20.75 -18.89 -14.01
CA TYR A 503 -20.43 -18.46 -15.36
C TYR A 503 -20.29 -19.67 -16.28
N LEU A 504 -20.85 -19.57 -17.49
CA LEU A 504 -20.57 -20.49 -18.56
C LEU A 504 -19.47 -19.92 -19.47
N VAL A 505 -18.45 -20.70 -19.72
CA VAL A 505 -17.35 -20.34 -20.63
C VAL A 505 -17.50 -21.13 -21.92
N VAL A 506 -17.69 -20.42 -23.04
CA VAL A 506 -17.83 -21.04 -24.36
C VAL A 506 -16.48 -21.56 -24.83
N GLY A 507 -16.31 -22.90 -24.94
CA GLY A 507 -15.07 -23.55 -25.35
C GLY A 507 -14.98 -23.86 -26.86
N MET A 508 -16.08 -23.72 -27.60
CA MET A 508 -16.19 -24.10 -29.02
C MET A 508 -16.65 -22.95 -29.90
N GLU A 509 -16.38 -23.06 -31.20
CA GLU A 509 -16.85 -22.09 -32.20
C GLU A 509 -18.23 -22.48 -32.76
N GLY A 510 -18.99 -21.51 -33.23
CA GLY A 510 -20.27 -21.71 -33.90
C GLY A 510 -21.48 -21.79 -32.96
N VAL A 511 -21.29 -21.67 -31.65
CA VAL A 511 -22.40 -21.63 -30.67
C VAL A 511 -23.12 -20.29 -30.80
N THR A 512 -24.44 -20.34 -31.00
CA THR A 512 -25.31 -19.16 -31.03
C THR A 512 -26.22 -19.06 -29.82
N GLU A 513 -26.51 -20.20 -29.19
CA GLU A 513 -27.39 -20.28 -28.03
C GLU A 513 -26.83 -21.30 -27.02
N ILE A 514 -26.86 -20.96 -25.74
CA ILE A 514 -26.66 -21.91 -24.66
C ILE A 514 -27.95 -21.93 -23.82
N GLU A 515 -28.60 -23.07 -23.83
CA GLU A 515 -29.79 -23.33 -23.03
C GLU A 515 -29.38 -23.99 -21.70
N VAL A 516 -29.84 -23.48 -20.58
CA VAL A 516 -29.64 -24.05 -19.26
C VAL A 516 -30.99 -24.36 -18.66
N SER A 517 -31.21 -25.63 -18.37
CA SER A 517 -32.42 -26.11 -17.73
C SER A 517 -32.12 -26.57 -16.32
N THR A 518 -32.82 -26.06 -15.33
CA THR A 518 -32.81 -26.51 -13.94
C THR A 518 -34.08 -27.31 -13.66
N PRO A 519 -34.19 -28.03 -12.54
CA PRO A 519 -35.43 -28.73 -12.19
C PRO A 519 -36.69 -27.82 -12.09
N THR A 520 -36.50 -26.51 -11.94
CA THR A 520 -37.58 -25.54 -11.72
C THR A 520 -37.67 -24.47 -12.79
N THR A 521 -36.62 -24.22 -13.56
CA THR A 521 -36.57 -23.15 -14.55
C THR A 521 -35.74 -23.57 -15.75
N SER A 522 -36.02 -23.02 -16.92
CA SER A 522 -35.16 -23.10 -18.10
C SER A 522 -34.94 -21.70 -18.67
N GLY A 523 -33.72 -21.39 -19.10
CA GLY A 523 -33.35 -20.13 -19.71
C GLY A 523 -32.25 -20.34 -20.74
N GLY A 524 -32.15 -19.45 -21.74
CA GLY A 524 -31.12 -19.46 -22.76
C GLY A 524 -30.27 -18.20 -22.74
N CYS A 525 -28.99 -18.33 -23.00
CA CYS A 525 -28.08 -17.21 -23.21
C CYS A 525 -27.80 -17.08 -24.70
N ILE A 526 -28.21 -15.95 -25.28
CA ILE A 526 -28.00 -15.58 -26.68
C ILE A 526 -27.50 -14.14 -26.76
N HIS A 527 -26.73 -13.82 -27.79
CA HIS A 527 -26.49 -12.42 -28.11
C HIS A 527 -27.77 -11.77 -28.62
N ALA A 528 -28.07 -10.55 -28.17
CA ALA A 528 -29.29 -9.82 -28.56
C ALA A 528 -29.40 -9.57 -30.08
N ASP A 529 -28.28 -9.60 -30.80
CA ASP A 529 -28.18 -9.43 -32.25
C ASP A 529 -28.13 -10.77 -33.02
N GLY A 530 -28.22 -11.91 -32.33
CA GLY A 530 -28.14 -13.24 -32.93
C GLY A 530 -26.74 -13.60 -33.47
N SER A 531 -25.69 -12.86 -33.09
CA SER A 531 -24.32 -13.19 -33.48
C SER A 531 -23.83 -14.43 -32.68
N PRO A 532 -22.90 -15.25 -33.25
CA PRO A 532 -22.32 -16.37 -32.53
C PRO A 532 -21.55 -15.94 -31.29
N LEU A 533 -21.65 -16.73 -30.23
CA LEU A 533 -20.85 -16.58 -29.02
C LEU A 533 -19.37 -16.86 -29.36
N LYS A 534 -18.46 -16.07 -28.82
CA LYS A 534 -17.02 -16.21 -29.08
C LYS A 534 -16.39 -17.26 -28.18
N LYS A 535 -15.45 -18.05 -28.71
CA LYS A 535 -14.65 -18.96 -27.88
C LYS A 535 -13.93 -18.15 -26.78
N GLY A 536 -14.09 -18.58 -25.54
CA GLY A 536 -13.61 -17.88 -24.34
C GLY A 536 -14.59 -16.84 -23.77
N GLU A 537 -15.76 -16.66 -24.36
CA GLU A 537 -16.78 -15.75 -23.83
C GLU A 537 -17.39 -16.32 -22.55
N LYS A 538 -17.52 -15.46 -21.53
CA LYS A 538 -18.11 -15.78 -20.24
C LYS A 538 -19.55 -15.25 -20.18
N LEU A 539 -20.49 -16.13 -19.96
CA LEU A 539 -21.90 -15.81 -19.83
C LEU A 539 -22.31 -15.97 -18.37
N TRP A 540 -22.88 -14.93 -17.79
CA TRP A 540 -23.38 -14.99 -16.42
C TRP A 540 -24.73 -15.71 -16.33
N LEU A 541 -24.85 -16.65 -15.39
CA LEU A 541 -26.11 -17.31 -15.06
C LEU A 541 -26.60 -16.84 -13.70
N GLU A 542 -27.92 -16.83 -13.52
CA GLU A 542 -28.52 -16.55 -12.22
C GLU A 542 -27.96 -17.48 -11.13
N GLN A 543 -27.87 -16.97 -9.90
CA GLN A 543 -27.35 -17.69 -8.75
C GLN A 543 -27.88 -19.12 -8.67
N ALA A 544 -27.01 -20.11 -8.87
CA ALA A 544 -27.32 -21.50 -8.63
C ALA A 544 -26.48 -21.99 -7.46
N ASP A 545 -27.15 -22.44 -6.41
CA ASP A 545 -26.49 -23.00 -5.23
C ASP A 545 -25.94 -24.41 -5.49
N SER A 546 -26.36 -25.05 -6.57
CA SER A 546 -25.99 -26.43 -6.92
C SER A 546 -26.22 -26.69 -8.41
N LEU A 547 -25.35 -27.51 -9.02
CA LEU A 547 -25.52 -28.02 -10.40
C LEU A 547 -26.36 -29.30 -10.46
N ALA A 548 -26.84 -29.85 -9.35
CA ALA A 548 -27.58 -31.09 -9.33
C ALA A 548 -28.89 -30.98 -10.13
N GLY A 549 -29.05 -31.80 -11.16
CA GLY A 549 -30.20 -31.80 -12.06
C GLY A 549 -30.24 -30.65 -13.06
N VAL A 550 -29.09 -29.99 -13.31
CA VAL A 550 -28.93 -28.97 -14.36
C VAL A 550 -28.59 -29.64 -15.66
N SER A 551 -29.18 -29.22 -16.76
CA SER A 551 -28.84 -29.59 -18.13
C SER A 551 -28.36 -28.36 -18.88
N ILE A 552 -27.22 -28.48 -19.57
CA ILE A 552 -26.63 -27.42 -20.39
C ILE A 552 -26.54 -27.90 -21.83
N ILE A 553 -27.12 -27.15 -22.75
CA ILE A 553 -27.17 -27.50 -24.19
C ILE A 553 -26.63 -26.31 -25.00
N ALA A 554 -25.61 -26.54 -25.80
CA ALA A 554 -25.10 -25.56 -26.76
C ALA A 554 -25.63 -25.86 -28.17
N ARG A 555 -26.20 -24.85 -28.83
CA ARG A 555 -26.80 -24.98 -30.17
C ARG A 555 -26.12 -24.03 -31.17
N ASP A 556 -26.16 -24.42 -32.44
CA ASP A 556 -25.77 -23.58 -33.56
C ASP A 556 -26.91 -22.65 -34.03
N LYS A 557 -26.62 -21.84 -35.03
CA LYS A 557 -27.59 -20.91 -35.65
C LYS A 557 -28.78 -21.61 -36.33
N TYR A 558 -28.74 -22.92 -36.54
CA TYR A 558 -29.82 -23.73 -37.08
C TYR A 558 -30.61 -24.47 -36.02
N GLY A 559 -30.23 -24.32 -34.73
CA GLY A 559 -30.82 -25.01 -33.60
C GLY A 559 -30.33 -26.43 -33.40
N GLU A 560 -29.28 -26.87 -34.16
CA GLU A 560 -28.67 -28.19 -33.95
C GLU A 560 -27.83 -28.19 -32.68
N ILE A 561 -27.89 -29.30 -31.92
CA ILE A 561 -27.13 -29.48 -30.68
C ILE A 561 -25.66 -29.75 -31.04
N LEU A 562 -24.78 -28.80 -30.72
CA LEU A 562 -23.35 -28.94 -30.86
C LEU A 562 -22.72 -29.66 -29.68
N TRP A 563 -23.29 -29.45 -28.49
CA TRP A 563 -22.81 -30.04 -27.26
C TRP A 563 -23.93 -30.06 -26.20
N MET A 564 -23.94 -31.10 -25.36
CA MET A 564 -24.91 -31.24 -24.28
C MET A 564 -24.30 -31.97 -23.09
N MET A 565 -24.69 -31.52 -21.89
CA MET A 565 -24.34 -32.18 -20.64
C MET A 565 -25.47 -32.10 -19.63
N ASP A 566 -25.73 -33.23 -18.98
CA ASP A 566 -26.69 -33.37 -17.90
C ASP A 566 -25.96 -33.69 -16.59
N PHE A 567 -26.24 -32.92 -15.55
CA PHE A 567 -25.79 -33.21 -14.19
C PHE A 567 -26.85 -34.06 -13.47
N PRO A 568 -26.56 -35.35 -13.18
CA PRO A 568 -27.56 -36.22 -12.58
C PRO A 568 -27.96 -35.72 -11.18
N LYS A 569 -29.25 -35.85 -10.88
CA LYS A 569 -29.79 -35.62 -9.54
C LYS A 569 -29.57 -36.90 -8.72
N ASN A 570 -28.45 -36.99 -7.99
CA ASN A 570 -28.22 -38.08 -7.05
C ASN A 570 -28.94 -37.81 -5.76
N GLU A 571 -29.76 -38.76 -5.30
CA GLU A 571 -30.55 -38.64 -4.05
C GLU A 571 -29.69 -38.55 -2.78
N ASP A 572 -28.37 -38.97 -2.87
CA ASP A 572 -27.41 -38.87 -1.77
C ASP A 572 -26.49 -37.64 -1.86
N SER A 573 -26.65 -36.76 -2.84
CA SER A 573 -25.74 -35.62 -3.04
C SER A 573 -26.36 -34.31 -2.53
N GLU A 574 -26.50 -34.19 -1.22
CA GLU A 574 -26.52 -32.86 -0.56
C GLU A 574 -25.14 -32.15 -0.71
N HIS A 575 -24.16 -32.79 -1.36
CA HIS A 575 -22.77 -32.35 -1.41
C HIS A 575 -22.14 -32.48 -2.82
N TYR A 576 -22.77 -31.93 -3.87
CA TYR A 576 -21.93 -31.30 -4.89
C TYR A 576 -21.55 -29.91 -4.38
N VAL A 577 -20.72 -29.88 -3.36
CA VAL A 577 -19.85 -28.74 -3.08
C VAL A 577 -18.86 -28.76 -4.23
N ILE A 578 -19.17 -28.01 -5.25
CA ILE A 578 -18.17 -27.61 -6.21
C ILE A 578 -17.34 -26.59 -5.42
N ASP A 579 -16.21 -27.04 -4.89
CA ASP A 579 -15.14 -26.16 -4.49
C ASP A 579 -14.89 -25.23 -5.66
N ASP A 580 -14.58 -23.95 -5.42
CA ASP A 580 -14.47 -22.77 -6.29
C ASP A 580 -13.77 -22.94 -7.67
N TRP A 581 -14.08 -23.99 -8.49
CA TRP A 581 -13.24 -24.37 -9.63
C TRP A 581 -13.98 -24.70 -10.91
N ILE A 582 -13.23 -24.50 -12.00
CA ILE A 582 -13.59 -24.88 -13.37
C ILE A 582 -13.87 -26.38 -13.40
N VAL A 583 -15.14 -26.78 -13.55
CA VAL A 583 -15.51 -28.12 -13.97
C VAL A 583 -15.42 -28.13 -15.49
N VAL A 584 -14.26 -28.55 -16.03
CA VAL A 584 -14.15 -28.88 -17.45
C VAL A 584 -14.91 -30.19 -17.64
N ILE A 585 -16.05 -30.10 -18.28
CA ILE A 585 -16.88 -31.26 -18.57
C ILE A 585 -16.52 -31.71 -19.99
N GLU A 586 -16.01 -32.93 -20.12
CA GLU A 586 -15.72 -33.58 -21.43
C GLU A 586 -16.98 -33.81 -22.23
#